data_595f65ae69b1901dfbf3d3011197cd58
#
_entry.id   595f65ae69b1901dfbf3d3011197cd58
#
_cell.length_a   1.000
_cell.length_b   1.000
_cell.length_c   1.000
_cell.angle_alpha   90.00
_cell.angle_beta   90.00
_cell.angle_gamma   90.00
#
_symmetry.space_group_name_H-M   'P 1'
#
loop_
_entity.id
_entity.type
_entity.pdbx_description
1 polymer ?
#
loop_
_entity_poly.entity_id
_entity_poly.type
_entity_poly.pdbx_seq_one_letter_code
_entity_poly.pdbx_strand_id
1 'polypeptide(L)'
;YEPSALLGWRGASRYYDSKYIEAFKLECSAVRKVREEFGLKNLNVMIPFCRNVEECEKVVKIMADCGLSRGKDFKVWLMAEIPSNIILADQFNKFVDGYSIGSNDLTMLVLGCDRDNDTVSHIYDERNLAVRRAIRHLIDVAHKAGKTVSICGQAPSVYPEFCEFLIKSGID
;
A
#
# COMPACT_ATOMS: atom_id res chain seq x y z
N TYR A 1 18.15 -16.24 6.52
CA TYR A 1 18.58 -15.45 5.36
C TYR A 1 17.45 -15.36 4.31
N GLU A 2 17.08 -14.14 3.92
CA GLU A 2 16.10 -13.88 2.85
C GLU A 2 16.85 -13.49 1.57
N PRO A 3 16.78 -14.33 0.51
CA PRO A 3 17.55 -14.09 -0.70
C PRO A 3 17.16 -12.81 -1.47
N SER A 4 15.90 -12.39 -1.33
CA SER A 4 15.39 -11.18 -1.96
C SER A 4 14.49 -10.44 -0.98
N ALA A 5 14.99 -9.33 -0.45
CA ALA A 5 14.21 -8.50 0.47
C ALA A 5 12.95 -7.93 -0.19
N LEU A 6 13.01 -7.59 -1.48
CA LEU A 6 11.88 -7.03 -2.22
C LEU A 6 10.83 -8.10 -2.56
N LEU A 7 11.26 -9.25 -3.13
CA LEU A 7 10.34 -10.28 -3.64
C LEU A 7 10.04 -11.39 -2.64
N GLY A 8 10.74 -11.41 -1.51
CA GLY A 8 10.66 -12.47 -0.51
C GLY A 8 9.51 -12.35 0.48
N TRP A 9 9.70 -12.88 1.68
CA TRP A 9 8.70 -12.93 2.74
C TRP A 9 8.58 -11.58 3.47
N ARG A 10 7.71 -10.71 2.97
CA ARG A 10 7.47 -9.35 3.49
C ARG A 10 6.01 -8.95 3.37
N GLY A 11 5.63 -7.87 4.06
CA GLY A 11 4.31 -7.25 3.98
C GLY A 11 3.20 -8.18 4.42
N ALA A 12 2.07 -8.12 3.74
CA ALA A 12 0.84 -8.85 4.09
C ALA A 12 1.04 -10.35 4.27
N SER A 13 1.97 -10.97 3.52
CA SER A 13 2.26 -12.41 3.63
C SER A 13 2.72 -12.84 5.03
N ARG A 14 3.31 -11.93 5.81
CA ARG A 14 3.70 -12.21 7.20
C ARG A 14 2.50 -12.31 8.12
N TYR A 15 1.48 -11.50 7.90
CA TYR A 15 0.39 -11.28 8.85
C TYR A 15 -0.53 -12.47 9.01
N TYR A 16 -0.59 -13.38 8.04
CA TYR A 16 -1.34 -14.64 8.11
C TYR A 16 -0.44 -15.89 8.16
N ASP A 17 0.88 -15.73 8.10
CA ASP A 17 1.82 -16.84 8.23
C ASP A 17 1.90 -17.33 9.68
N SER A 18 1.91 -18.66 9.88
CA SER A 18 1.93 -19.28 11.20
C SER A 18 3.12 -18.86 12.08
N LYS A 19 4.23 -18.44 11.47
CA LYS A 19 5.42 -17.96 12.18
C LYS A 19 5.33 -16.53 12.69
N TYR A 20 4.40 -15.72 12.15
CA TYR A 20 4.30 -14.31 12.48
C TYR A 20 2.91 -13.86 12.96
N ILE A 21 1.86 -14.64 12.72
CA ILE A 21 0.48 -14.24 12.99
C ILE A 21 0.25 -13.80 14.45
N GLU A 22 0.91 -14.40 15.42
CA GLU A 22 0.77 -14.02 16.83
C GLU A 22 1.39 -12.62 17.10
N ALA A 23 2.50 -12.28 16.44
CA ALA A 23 3.05 -10.94 16.49
C ALA A 23 2.10 -9.92 15.84
N PHE A 24 1.50 -10.25 14.71
CA PHE A 24 0.51 -9.38 14.09
C PHE A 24 -0.75 -9.17 14.95
N LYS A 25 -1.24 -10.20 15.62
CA LYS A 25 -2.35 -10.06 16.57
C LYS A 25 -1.98 -9.14 17.75
N LEU A 26 -0.72 -9.18 18.18
CA LEU A 26 -0.21 -8.27 19.21
C LEU A 26 -0.20 -6.81 18.72
N GLU A 27 0.23 -6.57 17.47
CA GLU A 27 0.14 -5.25 16.83
C GLU A 27 -1.32 -4.77 16.76
N CYS A 28 -2.25 -5.61 16.35
CA CYS A 28 -3.69 -5.29 16.33
C CYS A 28 -4.20 -4.93 17.74
N SER A 29 -3.77 -5.67 18.77
CA SER A 29 -4.13 -5.39 20.15
C SER A 29 -3.61 -4.03 20.62
N ALA A 30 -2.38 -3.66 20.23
CA ALA A 30 -1.81 -2.34 20.51
C ALA A 30 -2.61 -1.22 19.84
N VAL A 31 -2.95 -1.37 18.56
CA VAL A 31 -3.79 -0.40 17.84
C VAL A 31 -5.15 -0.25 18.51
N ARG A 32 -5.80 -1.36 18.87
CA ARG A 32 -7.08 -1.34 19.58
C ARG A 32 -6.97 -0.61 20.92
N LYS A 33 -5.95 -0.91 21.71
CA LYS A 33 -5.70 -0.24 22.99
C LYS A 33 -5.56 1.28 22.84
N VAL A 34 -4.79 1.74 21.87
CA VAL A 34 -4.63 3.18 21.58
C VAL A 34 -5.97 3.82 21.23
N ARG A 35 -6.80 3.14 20.46
CA ARG A 35 -8.10 3.66 20.04
C ARG A 35 -9.15 3.63 21.15
N GLU A 36 -9.20 2.57 21.94
CA GLU A 36 -10.27 2.34 22.93
C GLU A 36 -9.92 2.89 24.31
N GLU A 37 -8.71 2.61 24.81
CA GLU A 37 -8.31 3.04 26.15
C GLU A 37 -7.75 4.47 26.16
N PHE A 38 -6.95 4.86 25.14
CA PHE A 38 -6.38 6.20 25.07
C PHE A 38 -7.28 7.19 24.31
N GLY A 39 -8.37 6.71 23.69
CA GLY A 39 -9.35 7.54 23.00
C GLY A 39 -8.89 8.12 21.65
N LEU A 40 -7.73 7.71 21.10
CA LEU A 40 -7.18 8.25 19.86
C LEU A 40 -7.83 7.60 18.63
N LYS A 41 -9.09 7.93 18.39
CA LYS A 41 -9.91 7.33 17.31
C LYS A 41 -9.45 7.68 15.89
N ASN A 42 -8.59 8.67 15.74
CA ASN A 42 -8.00 9.06 14.44
C ASN A 42 -6.87 8.12 13.95
N LEU A 43 -6.41 7.17 14.79
CA LEU A 43 -5.46 6.15 14.35
C LEU A 43 -6.14 5.17 13.39
N ASN A 44 -5.61 5.03 12.19
CA ASN A 44 -5.99 4.04 11.17
C ASN A 44 -4.78 3.19 10.81
N VAL A 45 -4.96 2.17 9.97
CA VAL A 45 -3.87 1.28 9.59
C VAL A 45 -3.73 1.18 8.08
N MET A 46 -2.51 0.84 7.66
CA MET A 46 -2.17 0.59 6.27
C MET A 46 -1.52 -0.78 6.13
N ILE A 47 -2.00 -1.58 5.18
CA ILE A 47 -1.44 -2.90 4.86
C ILE A 47 -0.33 -2.71 3.83
N PRO A 48 0.93 -3.07 4.17
CA PRO A 48 2.04 -2.96 3.23
C PRO A 48 2.15 -4.20 2.34
N PHE A 49 2.70 -4.02 1.17
CA PHE A 49 3.15 -5.05 0.23
C PHE A 49 2.21 -6.27 0.15
N CYS A 50 1.00 -6.01 -0.31
CA CYS A 50 -0.07 -7.01 -0.44
C CYS A 50 -0.18 -7.46 -1.90
N ARG A 51 0.18 -8.70 -2.19
CA ARG A 51 0.40 -9.20 -3.55
C ARG A 51 -0.88 -9.51 -4.31
N ASN A 52 -1.91 -9.96 -3.61
CA ASN A 52 -3.19 -10.35 -4.23
C ASN A 52 -4.38 -10.02 -3.33
N VAL A 53 -5.56 -10.12 -3.91
CA VAL A 53 -6.83 -9.75 -3.24
C VAL A 53 -7.12 -10.68 -2.06
N GLU A 54 -6.79 -11.96 -2.19
CA GLU A 54 -7.01 -12.98 -1.15
C GLU A 54 -6.13 -12.73 0.08
N GLU A 55 -4.89 -12.23 -0.11
CA GLU A 55 -4.06 -11.78 1.02
C GLU A 55 -4.72 -10.61 1.75
N CYS A 56 -5.22 -9.63 1.00
CA CYS A 56 -5.89 -8.47 1.58
C CYS A 56 -7.10 -8.88 2.41
N GLU A 57 -7.95 -9.74 1.87
CA GLU A 57 -9.13 -10.27 2.54
C GLU A 57 -8.74 -10.99 3.85
N LYS A 58 -7.73 -11.88 3.80
CA LYS A 58 -7.24 -12.60 4.98
C LYS A 58 -6.76 -11.63 6.07
N VAL A 59 -5.95 -10.64 5.71
CA VAL A 59 -5.41 -9.67 6.68
C VAL A 59 -6.53 -8.84 7.30
N VAL A 60 -7.45 -8.32 6.50
CA VAL A 60 -8.60 -7.55 6.99
C VAL A 60 -9.47 -8.40 7.93
N LYS A 61 -9.65 -9.70 7.61
CA LYS A 61 -10.38 -10.62 8.48
C LYS A 61 -9.68 -10.83 9.81
N ILE A 62 -8.36 -11.07 9.82
CA ILE A 62 -7.59 -11.23 11.07
C ILE A 62 -7.69 -9.97 11.93
N MET A 63 -7.60 -8.79 11.33
CA MET A 63 -7.78 -7.52 12.03
C MET A 63 -9.18 -7.41 12.66
N ALA A 64 -10.22 -7.78 11.92
CA ALA A 64 -11.60 -7.77 12.42
C ALA A 64 -11.77 -8.76 13.59
N ASP A 65 -11.20 -9.96 13.48
CA ASP A 65 -11.20 -10.97 14.55
C ASP A 65 -10.47 -10.47 15.83
N CYS A 66 -9.52 -9.54 15.67
CA CYS A 66 -8.85 -8.84 16.77
C CYS A 66 -9.59 -7.58 17.27
N GLY A 67 -10.79 -7.30 16.79
CA GLY A 67 -11.59 -6.13 17.19
C GLY A 67 -11.34 -4.87 16.38
N LEU A 68 -10.60 -4.95 15.27
CA LEU A 68 -10.34 -3.84 14.34
C LEU A 68 -11.16 -4.00 13.06
N SER A 69 -12.47 -3.89 13.19
CA SER A 69 -13.39 -3.98 12.05
C SER A 69 -13.44 -2.67 11.27
N ARG A 70 -13.21 -2.76 9.97
CA ARG A 70 -13.36 -1.63 9.05
C ARG A 70 -14.78 -1.07 9.06
N GLY A 71 -14.91 0.24 9.11
CA GLY A 71 -16.20 0.91 9.19
C GLY A 71 -16.09 2.44 9.16
N LYS A 72 -17.09 3.10 9.74
CA LYS A 72 -17.13 4.56 9.78
C LYS A 72 -15.95 5.15 10.56
N ASP A 73 -15.60 4.55 11.68
CA ASP A 73 -14.63 5.09 12.63
C ASP A 73 -13.24 4.46 12.52
N PHE A 74 -13.09 3.38 11.75
CA PHE A 74 -11.81 2.72 11.52
C PHE A 74 -11.61 2.43 10.05
N LYS A 75 -10.52 2.94 9.50
CA LYS A 75 -10.18 2.81 8.10
C LYS A 75 -8.97 1.93 7.90
N VAL A 76 -9.01 1.17 6.82
CA VAL A 76 -7.89 0.33 6.38
C VAL A 76 -7.43 0.82 5.01
N TRP A 77 -6.16 1.16 4.93
CA TRP A 77 -5.50 1.62 3.70
C TRP A 77 -4.62 0.51 3.13
N LEU A 78 -4.38 0.57 1.85
CA LEU A 78 -3.44 -0.32 1.17
C LEU A 78 -2.26 0.49 0.63
N MET A 79 -1.04 0.02 0.89
CA MET A 79 0.11 0.50 0.16
C MET A 79 0.05 -0.07 -1.27
N ALA A 80 -0.21 0.81 -2.23
CA ALA A 80 -0.24 0.44 -3.64
C ALA A 80 1.17 0.55 -4.23
N GLU A 81 1.88 -0.54 -4.18
CA GLU A 81 3.30 -0.61 -4.52
C GLU A 81 3.68 -1.81 -5.37
N ILE A 82 2.69 -2.62 -5.74
CA ILE A 82 2.85 -3.80 -6.59
C ILE A 82 1.95 -3.63 -7.82
N PRO A 83 2.39 -3.98 -9.03
CA PRO A 83 1.56 -3.87 -10.24
C PRO A 83 0.19 -4.54 -10.13
N SER A 84 0.07 -5.64 -9.37
CA SER A 84 -1.22 -6.30 -9.12
C SER A 84 -2.23 -5.40 -8.39
N ASN A 85 -1.76 -4.51 -7.50
CA ASN A 85 -2.63 -3.53 -6.82
C ASN A 85 -3.25 -2.53 -7.81
N ILE A 86 -2.53 -2.23 -8.87
CA ILE A 86 -3.00 -1.32 -9.93
C ILE A 86 -3.96 -2.04 -10.86
N ILE A 87 -3.58 -3.23 -11.33
CA ILE A 87 -4.36 -4.03 -12.29
C ILE A 87 -5.70 -4.46 -11.72
N LEU A 88 -5.72 -4.83 -10.44
CA LEU A 88 -6.91 -5.31 -9.72
C LEU A 88 -7.45 -4.29 -8.69
N ALA A 89 -7.21 -3.00 -8.90
CA ALA A 89 -7.65 -1.95 -7.98
C ALA A 89 -9.17 -2.00 -7.71
N ASP A 90 -9.97 -2.32 -8.72
CA ASP A 90 -11.42 -2.51 -8.59
C ASP A 90 -11.80 -3.65 -7.62
N GLN A 91 -10.97 -4.70 -7.54
CA GLN A 91 -11.19 -5.81 -6.61
C GLN A 91 -10.71 -5.46 -5.20
N PHE A 92 -9.53 -4.83 -5.07
CA PHE A 92 -9.02 -4.36 -3.78
C PHE A 92 -9.95 -3.31 -3.13
N ASN A 93 -10.64 -2.49 -3.92
CA ASN A 93 -11.61 -1.51 -3.43
C ASN A 93 -12.70 -2.08 -2.50
N LYS A 94 -12.96 -3.38 -2.57
CA LYS A 94 -13.92 -4.07 -1.70
C LYS A 94 -13.44 -4.16 -0.25
N PHE A 95 -12.12 -4.21 -0.05
CA PHE A 95 -11.49 -4.50 1.23
C PHE A 95 -10.81 -3.29 1.89
N VAL A 96 -10.60 -2.21 1.15
CA VAL A 96 -9.87 -1.04 1.65
C VAL A 96 -10.68 0.27 1.52
N ASP A 97 -10.28 1.27 2.27
CA ASP A 97 -10.92 2.60 2.28
C ASP A 97 -10.14 3.62 1.46
N GLY A 98 -8.91 3.32 1.11
CA GLY A 98 -8.04 4.16 0.30
C GLY A 98 -6.69 3.52 0.04
N TYR A 99 -5.85 4.26 -0.65
CA TYR A 99 -4.51 3.82 -1.05
C TYR A 99 -3.48 4.88 -0.71
N SER A 100 -2.27 4.41 -0.41
CA SER A 100 -1.07 5.25 -0.50
C SER A 100 -0.13 4.63 -1.52
N ILE A 101 0.28 5.38 -2.51
CA ILE A 101 1.17 4.88 -3.55
C ILE A 101 2.59 4.80 -3.00
N GLY A 102 3.13 3.58 -2.90
CA GLY A 102 4.54 3.32 -2.60
C GLY A 102 5.36 3.41 -3.87
N SER A 103 5.65 4.64 -4.31
CA SER A 103 6.20 4.89 -5.64
C SER A 103 7.58 4.25 -5.85
N ASN A 104 8.36 4.07 -4.78
CA ASN A 104 9.67 3.42 -4.88
C ASN A 104 9.55 1.96 -5.31
N ASP A 105 8.81 1.15 -4.56
CA ASP A 105 8.61 -0.27 -4.85
C ASP A 105 7.82 -0.44 -6.15
N LEU A 106 6.79 0.38 -6.37
CA LEU A 106 6.03 0.36 -7.62
C LEU A 106 6.91 0.59 -8.84
N THR A 107 7.82 1.56 -8.78
CA THR A 107 8.74 1.85 -9.88
C THR A 107 9.67 0.68 -10.15
N MET A 108 10.28 0.11 -9.09
CA MET A 108 11.14 -1.06 -9.22
C MET A 108 10.41 -2.23 -9.88
N LEU A 109 9.19 -2.50 -9.46
CA LEU A 109 8.42 -3.64 -9.96
C LEU A 109 7.82 -3.41 -11.35
N VAL A 110 7.41 -2.19 -11.68
CA VAL A 110 6.91 -1.84 -13.03
C VAL A 110 8.03 -1.87 -14.06
N LEU A 111 9.23 -1.39 -13.70
CA LEU A 111 10.37 -1.32 -14.61
C LEU A 111 11.25 -2.58 -14.54
N GLY A 112 11.05 -3.46 -13.55
CA GLY A 112 11.86 -4.66 -13.34
C GLY A 112 13.32 -4.33 -13.01
N CYS A 113 13.57 -3.26 -12.25
CA CYS A 113 14.93 -2.86 -11.89
C CYS A 113 15.06 -2.64 -10.39
N ASP A 114 16.21 -2.98 -9.85
CA ASP A 114 16.59 -2.69 -8.47
C ASP A 114 17.31 -1.34 -8.42
N ARG A 115 16.76 -0.39 -7.66
CA ARG A 115 17.35 0.95 -7.49
C ARG A 115 18.69 0.95 -6.75
N ASP A 116 18.95 -0.10 -5.97
CA ASP A 116 20.15 -0.26 -5.15
C ASP A 116 21.25 -1.05 -5.86
N ASN A 117 21.01 -1.52 -7.09
CA ASN A 117 21.98 -2.21 -7.93
C ASN A 117 22.66 -1.20 -8.87
N ASP A 118 23.93 -0.91 -8.62
CA ASP A 118 24.72 0.10 -9.35
C ASP A 118 24.70 -0.06 -10.88
N THR A 119 24.52 -1.29 -11.37
CA THR A 119 24.52 -1.58 -12.82
C THR A 119 23.22 -1.15 -13.50
N VAL A 120 22.08 -1.30 -12.83
CA VAL A 120 20.76 -1.07 -13.42
C VAL A 120 19.98 0.11 -12.79
N SER A 121 20.51 0.70 -11.72
CA SER A 121 19.85 1.83 -11.02
C SER A 121 19.62 3.04 -11.94
N HIS A 122 20.39 3.19 -13.00
CA HIS A 122 20.19 4.23 -14.01
C HIS A 122 18.86 4.11 -14.79
N ILE A 123 18.21 2.91 -14.75
CA ILE A 123 16.91 2.66 -15.36
C ILE A 123 15.78 3.13 -14.43
N TYR A 124 16.04 3.16 -13.11
CA TYR A 124 15.07 3.57 -12.13
C TYR A 124 14.71 5.05 -12.26
N ASP A 125 13.47 5.33 -12.65
CA ASP A 125 12.95 6.69 -12.72
C ASP A 125 11.45 6.68 -12.43
N GLU A 126 11.04 7.26 -11.31
CA GLU A 126 9.62 7.36 -10.92
C GLU A 126 8.80 8.19 -11.93
N ARG A 127 9.46 9.04 -12.74
CA ARG A 127 8.82 9.85 -13.80
C ARG A 127 8.54 9.06 -15.07
N ASN A 128 8.99 7.81 -15.16
CA ASN A 128 8.76 6.96 -16.33
C ASN A 128 7.27 6.91 -16.69
N LEU A 129 6.98 6.92 -17.99
CA LEU A 129 5.61 6.95 -18.49
C LEU A 129 4.78 5.74 -18.03
N ALA A 130 5.40 4.55 -17.90
CA ALA A 130 4.70 3.36 -17.41
C ALA A 130 4.26 3.53 -15.96
N VAL A 131 5.14 4.06 -15.11
CA VAL A 131 4.84 4.36 -13.69
C VAL A 131 3.73 5.41 -13.57
N ARG A 132 3.84 6.50 -14.33
CA ARG A 132 2.82 7.56 -14.34
C ARG A 132 1.46 7.06 -14.81
N ARG A 133 1.41 6.19 -15.84
CA ARG A 133 0.16 5.57 -16.30
C ARG A 133 -0.44 4.65 -15.24
N ALA A 134 0.38 3.85 -14.56
CA ALA A 134 -0.06 3.01 -13.45
C ALA A 134 -0.69 3.86 -12.32
N ILE A 135 -0.01 4.93 -11.90
CA ILE A 135 -0.50 5.85 -10.87
C ILE A 135 -1.84 6.48 -11.27
N ARG A 136 -1.93 7.02 -12.48
CA ARG A 136 -3.18 7.63 -12.97
C ARG A 136 -4.32 6.62 -13.00
N HIS A 137 -4.06 5.40 -13.47
CA HIS A 137 -5.07 4.35 -13.52
C HIS A 137 -5.61 4.02 -12.12
N LEU A 138 -4.71 3.89 -11.12
CA LEU A 138 -5.12 3.65 -9.74
C LEU A 138 -6.01 4.78 -9.21
N ILE A 139 -5.61 6.04 -9.41
CA ILE A 139 -6.40 7.21 -8.96
C ILE A 139 -7.80 7.17 -9.59
N ASP A 140 -7.89 6.96 -10.88
CA ASP A 140 -9.17 6.90 -11.60
C ASP A 140 -10.08 5.78 -11.10
N VAL A 141 -9.54 4.58 -10.88
CA VAL A 141 -10.31 3.42 -10.39
C VAL A 141 -10.73 3.58 -8.94
N ALA A 142 -9.84 4.09 -8.10
CA ALA A 142 -10.13 4.34 -6.68
C ALA A 142 -11.22 5.41 -6.53
N HIS A 143 -11.10 6.53 -7.21
CA HIS A 143 -12.08 7.63 -7.15
C HIS A 143 -13.46 7.23 -7.65
N LYS A 144 -13.56 6.41 -8.72
CA LYS A 144 -14.85 5.85 -9.16
C LYS A 144 -15.55 5.03 -8.08
N ALA A 145 -14.80 4.45 -7.16
CA ALA A 145 -15.31 3.72 -6.01
C ALA A 145 -15.43 4.58 -4.73
N GLY A 146 -15.22 5.90 -4.81
CA GLY A 146 -15.27 6.81 -3.67
C GLY A 146 -14.12 6.60 -2.67
N LYS A 147 -12.97 6.09 -3.13
CA LYS A 147 -11.76 5.89 -2.32
C LYS A 147 -10.79 7.03 -2.57
N THR A 148 -9.98 7.35 -1.54
CA THR A 148 -8.94 8.36 -1.62
C THR A 148 -7.58 7.73 -1.95
N VAL A 149 -6.71 8.51 -2.58
CA VAL A 149 -5.35 8.07 -2.96
C VAL A 149 -4.34 9.12 -2.57
N SER A 150 -3.41 8.75 -1.73
CA SER A 150 -2.21 9.54 -1.41
C SER A 150 -0.96 8.90 -1.99
N ILE A 151 0.18 9.55 -1.82
CA ILE A 151 1.48 9.02 -2.21
C ILE A 151 2.48 9.17 -1.08
N CYS A 152 3.30 8.15 -0.88
CA CYS A 152 4.54 8.23 -0.13
C CYS A 152 5.70 7.84 -1.07
N GLY A 153 6.78 8.53 -0.97
CA GLY A 153 7.94 8.36 -1.84
C GLY A 153 8.64 9.70 -2.03
N GLN A 154 9.78 9.68 -2.68
CA GLN A 154 10.63 10.87 -2.81
C GLN A 154 10.33 11.73 -4.03
N ALA A 155 9.76 11.14 -5.08
CA ALA A 155 9.57 11.83 -6.36
C ALA A 155 8.83 13.17 -6.25
N PRO A 156 7.74 13.32 -5.49
CA PRO A 156 7.06 14.62 -5.35
C PRO A 156 7.93 15.71 -4.70
N SER A 157 8.85 15.32 -3.82
CA SER A 157 9.75 16.27 -3.14
C SER A 157 10.97 16.65 -3.98
N VAL A 158 11.33 15.79 -4.93
CA VAL A 158 12.54 15.94 -5.74
C VAL A 158 12.24 16.53 -7.12
N TYR A 159 11.11 16.19 -7.69
CA TYR A 159 10.74 16.57 -9.06
C TYR A 159 9.46 17.40 -9.09
N PRO A 160 9.52 18.72 -9.27
CA PRO A 160 8.33 19.58 -9.35
C PRO A 160 7.34 19.14 -10.42
N GLU A 161 7.82 18.69 -11.58
CA GLU A 161 7.00 18.18 -12.67
C GLU A 161 6.23 16.90 -12.30
N PHE A 162 6.75 16.09 -11.38
CA PHE A 162 6.04 14.92 -10.88
C PHE A 162 4.90 15.34 -9.94
N CYS A 163 5.14 16.35 -9.11
CA CYS A 163 4.11 16.93 -8.26
C CYS A 163 2.96 17.53 -9.11
N GLU A 164 3.30 18.27 -10.16
CA GLU A 164 2.32 18.80 -11.11
C GLU A 164 1.51 17.69 -11.79
N PHE A 165 2.17 16.59 -12.18
CA PHE A 165 1.48 15.42 -12.73
C PHE A 165 0.49 14.81 -11.73
N LEU A 166 0.86 14.67 -10.46
CA LEU A 166 -0.03 14.12 -9.42
C LEU A 166 -1.26 15.00 -9.22
N ILE A 167 -1.08 16.31 -9.10
CA ILE A 167 -2.17 17.28 -8.99
C ILE A 167 -3.12 17.19 -10.19
N LYS A 168 -2.57 17.18 -11.41
CA LYS A 168 -3.37 17.02 -12.64
C LYS A 168 -4.06 15.66 -12.74
N SER A 169 -3.56 14.66 -12.03
CA SER A 169 -4.17 13.33 -11.95
C SER A 169 -5.25 13.25 -10.87
N GLY A 170 -5.41 14.30 -10.05
CA GLY A 170 -6.43 14.37 -9.01
C GLY A 170 -6.06 13.64 -7.74
N ILE A 171 -4.78 13.54 -7.39
CA ILE A 171 -4.38 12.95 -6.10
C ILE A 171 -4.97 13.74 -4.92
N ASP A 172 -5.32 13.06 -3.82
CA ASP A 172 -5.95 13.64 -2.62
C ASP A 172 -4.97 14.28 -1.65
#